data_41fe6162c779ebd66ed7f41aecae9b1b
#
_entry.id   41fe6162c779ebd66ed7f41aecae9b1b
#
_cell.length_a   1.000
_cell.length_b   1.000
_cell.length_c   1.000
_cell.angle_alpha   90.00
_cell.angle_beta   90.00
_cell.angle_gamma   90.00
#
_symmetry.space_group_name_H-M   'P 1'
#
loop_
_entity.id
_entity.type
_entity.pdbx_description
1 polymer ?
#
loop_
_entity_poly.entity_id
_entity_poly.type
_entity_poly.pdbx_seq_one_letter_code
_entity_poly.pdbx_strand_id
1 'polypeptide(L)'
;MIKWSFSGLKDFGNCPRQFNEVKNLKRFAKQVTQQMSYGTEVHKALEDYARDGTPLLKNYERYKPLMEPLLDIPGTRYLEHKMALTADKKPCEFDAPDYWVRGIVDFMVLQDDTAFIVDYKTGSNLSLIHI
;
A
#
# COMPACT_ATOMS: atom_id res chain seq x y z
N MET A 1 2.60 15.35 -17.96
CA MET A 1 2.42 13.88 -17.85
C MET A 1 1.63 13.57 -16.61
N ILE A 2 0.60 12.74 -16.70
CA ILE A 2 -0.18 12.29 -15.55
C ILE A 2 0.66 11.28 -14.76
N LYS A 3 0.74 11.49 -13.46
CA LYS A 3 1.45 10.61 -12.53
C LYS A 3 0.47 9.65 -11.89
N TRP A 4 0.82 8.38 -11.83
CA TRP A 4 -0.07 7.32 -11.42
C TRP A 4 0.32 6.69 -10.08
N SER A 5 -0.70 6.25 -9.35
CA SER A 5 -0.61 5.31 -8.23
C SER A 5 -1.78 4.33 -8.34
N PHE A 6 -1.74 3.22 -7.61
CA PHE A 6 -2.85 2.27 -7.61
C PHE A 6 -4.18 2.94 -7.23
N SER A 7 -4.19 3.73 -6.15
CA SER A 7 -5.38 4.48 -5.75
C SER A 7 -5.84 5.48 -6.80
N GLY A 8 -4.89 6.14 -7.50
CA GLY A 8 -5.19 7.06 -8.59
C GLY A 8 -5.84 6.35 -9.78
N LEU A 9 -5.33 5.18 -10.15
CA LEU A 9 -5.93 4.35 -11.21
C LEU A 9 -7.35 3.89 -10.85
N LYS A 10 -7.55 3.49 -9.59
CA LYS A 10 -8.88 3.12 -9.08
C LYS A 10 -9.85 4.31 -9.11
N ASP A 11 -9.41 5.48 -8.63
CA ASP A 11 -10.21 6.70 -8.65
C ASP A 11 -10.60 7.09 -10.10
N PHE A 12 -9.66 6.98 -11.05
CA PHE A 12 -9.89 7.22 -12.47
C PHE A 12 -10.90 6.21 -13.07
N GLY A 13 -10.74 4.92 -12.77
CA GLY A 13 -11.66 3.89 -13.23
C GLY A 13 -13.09 4.06 -12.71
N ASN A 14 -13.23 4.54 -11.47
CA ASN A 14 -14.53 4.81 -10.87
C ASN A 14 -15.20 6.06 -11.46
N CYS A 15 -14.47 7.16 -11.58
CA CYS A 15 -14.97 8.41 -12.14
C CYS A 15 -13.81 9.29 -12.65
N PRO A 16 -13.54 9.27 -13.98
CA PRO A 16 -12.47 10.08 -14.58
C PRO A 16 -12.61 11.58 -14.30
N ARG A 17 -13.85 12.09 -14.26
CA ARG A 17 -14.12 13.50 -13.96
C ARG A 17 -13.72 13.84 -12.52
N GLN A 18 -14.11 13.02 -11.55
CA GLN A 18 -13.72 13.22 -10.14
C GLN A 18 -12.21 13.14 -9.97
N PHE A 19 -11.56 12.16 -10.61
CA PHE A 19 -10.10 12.06 -10.61
C PHE A 19 -9.45 13.34 -11.12
N ASN A 20 -9.93 13.87 -12.26
CA ASN A 20 -9.39 15.10 -12.84
C ASN A 20 -9.55 16.29 -11.88
N GLU A 21 -10.74 16.48 -11.32
CA GLU A 21 -11.03 17.63 -10.43
C GLU A 21 -10.25 17.57 -9.10
N VAL A 22 -10.09 16.36 -8.54
CA VAL A 22 -9.45 16.18 -7.22
C VAL A 22 -7.93 16.01 -7.33
N LYS A 23 -7.46 15.19 -8.27
CA LYS A 23 -6.05 14.81 -8.35
C LYS A 23 -5.23 15.70 -9.29
N ASN A 24 -5.80 16.05 -10.42
CA ASN A 24 -5.09 16.77 -11.48
C ASN A 24 -5.22 18.29 -11.30
N LEU A 25 -6.45 18.80 -11.24
CA LEU A 25 -6.74 20.21 -11.09
C LEU A 25 -6.71 20.68 -9.63
N LYS A 26 -6.82 19.75 -8.67
CA LYS A 26 -6.82 20.02 -7.22
C LYS A 26 -7.85 21.08 -6.79
N ARG A 27 -8.99 21.13 -7.48
CA ARG A 27 -10.08 22.08 -7.18
C ARG A 27 -10.85 21.68 -5.93
N PHE A 28 -10.89 20.40 -5.63
CA PHE A 28 -11.58 19.85 -4.46
C PHE A 28 -10.63 18.97 -3.65
N ALA A 29 -10.73 19.07 -2.32
CA ALA A 29 -10.01 18.18 -1.44
C ALA A 29 -10.60 16.76 -1.45
N LYS A 30 -9.77 15.74 -1.33
CA LYS A 30 -10.24 14.37 -1.13
C LYS A 30 -10.86 14.27 0.27
N GLN A 31 -12.11 13.82 0.34
CA GLN A 31 -12.77 13.57 1.63
C GLN A 31 -12.19 12.31 2.27
N VAL A 32 -11.83 12.41 3.53
CA VAL A 32 -11.38 11.27 4.35
C VAL A 32 -12.58 10.67 5.07
N THR A 33 -12.85 9.39 4.83
CA THR A 33 -13.92 8.66 5.52
C THR A 33 -13.38 7.97 6.77
N GLN A 34 -14.28 7.60 7.70
CA GLN A 34 -13.91 6.80 8.88
C GLN A 34 -13.26 5.45 8.49
N GLN A 35 -13.73 4.83 7.41
CA GLN A 35 -13.14 3.59 6.89
C GLN A 35 -11.71 3.78 6.41
N MET A 36 -11.40 4.91 5.78
CA MET A 36 -10.04 5.26 5.37
C MET A 36 -9.14 5.49 6.58
N SER A 37 -9.61 6.18 7.61
CA SER A 37 -8.88 6.40 8.85
C SER A 37 -8.60 5.08 9.57
N TYR A 38 -9.62 4.24 9.70
CA TYR A 38 -9.47 2.89 10.27
C TYR A 38 -8.45 2.05 9.50
N GLY A 39 -8.53 2.05 8.16
CA GLY A 39 -7.55 1.35 7.32
C GLY A 39 -6.12 1.81 7.59
N THR A 40 -5.90 3.12 7.66
CA THR A 40 -4.57 3.71 7.95
C THR A 40 -4.05 3.28 9.33
N GLU A 41 -4.91 3.30 10.35
CA GLU A 41 -4.54 2.86 11.71
C GLU A 41 -4.16 1.38 11.76
N VAL A 42 -4.92 0.52 11.09
CA VAL A 42 -4.63 -0.92 11.02
C VAL A 42 -3.30 -1.15 10.30
N HIS A 43 -3.08 -0.54 9.14
CA HIS A 43 -1.80 -0.67 8.40
C HIS A 43 -0.62 -0.26 9.27
N LYS A 44 -0.74 0.85 10.00
CA LYS A 44 0.32 1.30 10.92
C LYS A 44 0.55 0.31 12.06
N ALA A 45 -0.50 -0.22 12.64
CA ALA A 45 -0.40 -1.21 13.71
C ALA A 45 0.28 -2.51 13.24
N LEU A 46 -0.07 -2.98 12.04
CA LEU A 46 0.54 -4.18 11.44
C LEU A 46 2.01 -3.95 11.04
N GLU A 47 2.33 -2.76 10.53
CA GLU A 47 3.72 -2.36 10.27
C GLU A 47 4.57 -2.41 11.54
N ASP A 48 4.10 -1.77 12.63
CA ASP A 48 4.82 -1.73 13.90
C ASP A 48 4.95 -3.12 14.52
N TYR A 49 3.91 -3.95 14.42
CA TYR A 49 3.96 -5.35 14.83
C TYR A 49 5.00 -6.15 14.06
N ALA A 50 5.05 -5.98 12.74
CA ALA A 50 6.00 -6.69 11.88
C ALA A 50 7.44 -6.19 12.05
N ARG A 51 7.64 -4.89 12.32
CA ARG A 51 8.96 -4.27 12.47
C ARG A 51 9.58 -4.52 13.83
N ASP A 52 8.83 -4.21 14.89
CA ASP A 52 9.35 -4.09 16.25
C ASP A 52 8.72 -5.10 17.22
N GLY A 53 7.76 -5.90 16.79
CA GLY A 53 6.99 -6.78 17.66
C GLY A 53 6.03 -6.02 18.57
N THR A 54 5.70 -4.77 18.27
CA THR A 54 4.75 -3.96 19.04
C THR A 54 3.41 -4.68 19.15
N PRO A 55 2.89 -4.95 20.36
CA PRO A 55 1.64 -5.68 20.53
C PRO A 55 0.47 -4.99 19.81
N LEU A 56 -0.36 -5.78 19.15
CA LEU A 56 -1.59 -5.28 18.53
C LEU A 56 -2.60 -4.91 19.62
N LEU A 57 -3.30 -3.80 19.43
CA LEU A 57 -4.42 -3.44 20.27
C LEU A 57 -5.53 -4.49 20.15
N LYS A 58 -6.34 -4.65 21.19
CA LYS A 58 -7.41 -5.66 21.26
C LYS A 58 -8.33 -5.70 20.02
N ASN A 59 -8.66 -4.55 19.47
CA ASN A 59 -9.49 -4.43 18.27
C ASN A 59 -8.77 -4.86 16.98
N TYR A 60 -7.44 -5.02 17.01
CA TYR A 60 -6.62 -5.44 15.86
C TYR A 60 -6.04 -6.85 16.02
N GLU A 61 -6.20 -7.49 17.19
CA GLU A 61 -5.69 -8.84 17.46
C GLU A 61 -6.18 -9.89 16.47
N ARG A 62 -7.35 -9.67 15.86
CA ARG A 62 -7.89 -10.55 14.81
C ARG A 62 -6.99 -10.69 13.60
N TYR A 63 -6.07 -9.76 13.37
CA TYR A 63 -5.12 -9.81 12.26
C TYR A 63 -3.85 -10.61 12.59
N LYS A 64 -3.60 -10.89 13.88
CA LYS A 64 -2.41 -11.61 14.31
C LYS A 64 -2.22 -12.98 13.63
N PRO A 65 -3.27 -13.85 13.53
CA PRO A 65 -3.14 -15.12 12.85
C PRO A 65 -2.79 -15.00 11.35
N LEU A 66 -3.06 -13.87 10.73
CA LEU A 66 -2.69 -13.59 9.35
C LEU A 66 -1.24 -13.13 9.22
N MET A 67 -0.74 -12.42 10.25
CA MET A 67 0.62 -11.88 10.25
C MET A 67 1.68 -12.91 10.62
N GLU A 68 1.39 -13.78 11.58
CA GLU A 68 2.38 -14.76 12.07
C GLU A 68 3.00 -15.62 10.96
N PRO A 69 2.22 -16.23 10.04
CA PRO A 69 2.80 -16.99 8.93
C PRO A 69 3.66 -16.14 7.98
N LEU A 70 3.31 -14.86 7.80
CA LEU A 70 4.09 -13.94 6.96
C LEU A 70 5.45 -13.62 7.59
N LEU A 71 5.49 -13.50 8.92
CA LEU A 71 6.72 -13.21 9.65
C LEU A 71 7.68 -14.39 9.65
N ASP A 72 7.19 -15.61 9.42
CA ASP A 72 7.97 -16.84 9.34
C ASP A 72 8.58 -17.08 7.95
N ILE A 73 8.18 -16.31 6.92
CA ILE A 73 8.75 -16.46 5.57
C ILE A 73 10.22 -16.06 5.61
N PRO A 74 11.15 -16.97 5.24
CA PRO A 74 12.57 -16.66 5.20
C PRO A 74 12.89 -15.70 4.06
N GLY A 75 13.87 -14.81 4.28
CA GLY A 75 14.30 -13.84 3.29
C GLY A 75 14.46 -12.43 3.86
N THR A 76 14.66 -11.48 2.97
CA THR A 76 14.77 -10.06 3.34
C THR A 76 13.37 -9.42 3.35
N ARG A 77 12.99 -8.87 4.49
CA ARG A 77 11.67 -8.26 4.69
C ARG A 77 11.72 -6.76 4.43
N TYR A 78 10.72 -6.27 3.72
CA TYR A 78 10.47 -4.85 3.48
C TYR A 78 9.06 -4.50 3.93
N LEU A 79 8.93 -3.42 4.68
CA LEU A 79 7.65 -2.91 5.21
C LEU A 79 7.43 -1.49 4.70
N GLU A 80 6.20 -1.17 4.26
CA GLU A 80 5.87 0.13 3.69
C GLU A 80 6.91 0.57 2.63
N HIS A 81 7.30 -0.39 1.79
CA HIS A 81 8.37 -0.17 0.83
C HIS A 81 7.92 0.70 -0.34
N LYS A 82 8.57 1.84 -0.49
CA LYS A 82 8.29 2.82 -1.53
C LYS A 82 9.00 2.45 -2.82
N MET A 83 8.25 2.39 -3.91
CA MET A 83 8.77 2.06 -5.24
C MET A 83 8.23 3.04 -6.28
N ALA A 84 9.04 3.41 -7.25
CA ALA A 84 8.63 4.25 -8.36
C ALA A 84 9.38 3.90 -9.64
N LEU A 85 8.73 4.17 -10.77
CA LEU A 85 9.28 4.00 -12.11
C LEU A 85 9.05 5.26 -12.95
N THR A 86 10.02 5.57 -13.80
CA THR A 86 9.86 6.55 -14.87
C THR A 86 8.99 6.00 -16.01
N ALA A 87 8.62 6.85 -16.98
CA ALA A 87 7.87 6.42 -18.16
C ALA A 87 8.61 5.37 -19.01
N ASP A 88 9.94 5.38 -18.98
CA ASP A 88 10.78 4.36 -19.64
C ASP A 88 10.90 3.06 -18.81
N LYS A 89 10.10 2.92 -17.76
CA LYS A 89 10.07 1.75 -16.86
C LYS A 89 11.39 1.51 -16.11
N LYS A 90 12.16 2.55 -15.88
CA LYS A 90 13.39 2.49 -15.06
C LYS A 90 13.07 2.82 -13.60
N PRO A 91 13.65 2.12 -12.63
CA PRO A 91 13.52 2.49 -11.22
C PRO A 91 14.00 3.92 -10.98
N CYS A 92 13.27 4.63 -10.12
CA CYS A 92 13.65 5.98 -9.69
C CYS A 92 13.25 6.20 -8.23
N GLU A 93 13.70 7.31 -7.65
CA GLU A 93 13.29 7.71 -6.32
C GLU A 93 11.77 7.94 -6.24
N PHE A 94 11.18 7.64 -5.10
CA PHE A 94 9.73 7.71 -4.91
C PHE A 94 9.13 9.09 -5.21
N ASP A 95 9.88 10.15 -4.90
CA ASP A 95 9.46 11.53 -5.11
C ASP A 95 10.24 12.21 -6.25
N ALA A 96 10.87 11.42 -7.13
CA ALA A 96 11.55 11.96 -8.31
C ALA A 96 10.59 12.81 -9.16
N PRO A 97 11.04 13.94 -9.70
CA PRO A 97 10.16 14.84 -10.47
C PRO A 97 9.60 14.19 -11.73
N ASP A 98 10.29 13.20 -12.27
CA ASP A 98 9.98 12.47 -13.50
C ASP A 98 9.36 11.08 -13.29
N TYR A 99 8.98 10.74 -12.04
CA TYR A 99 8.29 9.47 -11.85
C TYR A 99 6.98 9.44 -12.66
N TRP A 100 6.70 8.31 -13.26
CA TRP A 100 5.45 8.07 -13.99
C TRP A 100 4.43 7.28 -13.15
N VAL A 101 4.89 6.22 -12.50
CA VAL A 101 4.07 5.41 -11.59
C VAL A 101 4.82 5.16 -10.30
N ARG A 102 4.09 5.19 -9.18
CA ARG A 102 4.64 4.86 -7.87
C ARG A 102 3.63 4.12 -7.00
N GLY A 103 4.16 3.35 -6.06
CA GLY A 103 3.37 2.61 -5.09
C GLY A 103 4.13 2.38 -3.81
N ILE A 104 3.39 2.00 -2.78
CA ILE A 104 3.91 1.56 -1.49
C ILE A 104 3.44 0.14 -1.29
N VAL A 105 4.36 -0.77 -1.00
CA VAL A 105 4.07 -2.17 -0.70
C VAL A 105 4.00 -2.33 0.80
N ASP A 106 2.86 -2.77 1.33
CA ASP A 106 2.65 -2.90 2.78
C ASP A 106 3.65 -3.87 3.41
N PHE A 107 3.80 -5.05 2.79
CA PHE A 107 4.69 -6.10 3.27
C PHE A 107 5.28 -6.86 2.07
N MET A 108 6.58 -7.04 2.06
CA MET A 108 7.26 -7.81 1.02
C MET A 108 8.40 -8.62 1.63
N VAL A 109 8.56 -9.85 1.17
CA VAL A 109 9.74 -10.68 1.48
C VAL A 109 10.40 -11.09 0.18
N LEU A 110 11.70 -10.83 0.07
CA LEU A 110 12.53 -11.32 -1.02
C LEU A 110 13.28 -12.58 -0.58
N GLN A 111 13.09 -13.66 -1.31
CA GLN A 111 13.77 -14.92 -1.13
C GLN A 111 14.30 -15.36 -2.49
N ASP A 112 15.61 -15.34 -2.67
CA ASP A 112 16.28 -15.63 -3.95
C ASP A 112 15.66 -14.80 -5.10
N ASP A 113 15.08 -15.44 -6.10
CA ASP A 113 14.45 -14.82 -7.25
C ASP A 113 12.93 -14.59 -7.07
N THR A 114 12.41 -14.79 -5.84
CA THR A 114 10.99 -14.72 -5.57
C THR A 114 10.68 -13.55 -4.63
N ALA A 115 9.68 -12.77 -4.98
CA ALA A 115 9.11 -11.74 -4.13
C ALA A 115 7.70 -12.15 -3.67
N PHE A 116 7.50 -12.25 -2.35
CA PHE A 116 6.18 -12.40 -1.74
C PHE A 116 5.66 -11.01 -1.39
N ILE A 117 4.62 -10.57 -2.07
CA ILE A 117 4.03 -9.25 -1.89
C ILE A 117 2.65 -9.40 -1.25
N VAL A 118 2.42 -8.72 -0.15
CA VAL A 118 1.16 -8.74 0.59
C VAL A 118 0.65 -7.31 0.73
N ASP A 119 -0.61 -7.13 0.39
CA ASP A 119 -1.34 -5.87 0.53
C ASP A 119 -2.48 -6.08 1.53
N TYR A 120 -2.49 -5.29 2.61
CA TYR A 120 -3.49 -5.40 3.67
C TYR A 120 -4.81 -4.77 3.24
N LYS A 121 -5.88 -5.55 3.27
CA LYS A 121 -7.24 -5.06 3.02
C LYS A 121 -8.05 -5.15 4.30
N THR A 122 -8.52 -4.00 4.78
CA THR A 122 -9.29 -3.87 6.03
C THR A 122 -10.80 -3.80 5.82
N GLY A 123 -11.25 -3.94 4.57
CA GLY A 123 -12.67 -4.03 4.23
C GLY A 123 -13.28 -5.39 4.60
N SER A 124 -14.59 -5.54 4.33
CA SER A 124 -15.34 -6.77 4.60
C SER A 124 -14.85 -8.00 3.81
N ASN A 125 -14.09 -7.79 2.75
CA ASN A 125 -13.46 -8.84 1.96
C ASN A 125 -11.94 -8.72 2.05
N LEU A 126 -11.32 -9.59 2.85
CA LEU A 126 -9.87 -9.78 2.85
C LEU A 126 -9.48 -10.54 1.59
N SER A 127 -8.88 -9.87 0.61
CA SER A 127 -8.24 -10.55 -0.51
C SER A 127 -6.73 -10.48 -0.34
N LEU A 128 -6.11 -11.64 -0.17
CA LEU A 128 -4.68 -11.82 -0.38
C LEU A 128 -4.47 -11.91 -1.89
N ILE A 129 -3.78 -10.93 -2.48
CA ILE A 129 -3.36 -11.02 -3.88
C ILE A 129 -1.99 -11.70 -3.87
N HIS A 130 -1.95 -12.93 -4.36
CA HIS A 130 -0.71 -13.64 -4.65
C HIS A 130 -0.29 -13.30 -6.07
N ILE A 131 0.88 -12.70 -6.19
CA ILE A 131 1.55 -12.55 -7.50
C ILE A 131 2.89 -13.26 -7.41
#